data_257c59a5e3d801c821f68e1fd489764b
#
_entry.id   257c59a5e3d801c821f68e1fd489764b
#
_cell.length_a   1.000
_cell.length_b   1.000
_cell.length_c   1.000
_cell.angle_alpha   90.00
_cell.angle_beta   90.00
_cell.angle_gamma   90.00
#
_symmetry.space_group_name_H-M   'P 1'
#
loop_
_entity.id
_entity.type
_entity.pdbx_description
1 polymer ?
#
loop_
_entity_poly.entity_id
_entity_poly.type
_entity_poly.pdbx_seq_one_letter_code
_entity_poly.pdbx_strand_id
1 'polypeptide(L)'
;MKFILHNLRMIWSRLRSNGWVLAELFLVFVVMWFLCDSLGCLKYTFYRPLGYNIDHVYRLTTIIGGATSDTTLTNADRYLRALKKLEQEPSVEAAALCYWSLPMHGSNSYSSLAAQDTIGVNARIINTTGGYINVFRMSDDPQRPFVETPSGWDNVMLSQAAFDRFQKRMPTFSLDTPLSKYGDSTSVVTQGGKIGAFRTYRYGSDAPCFFYRMDENLIKRHFTDEWAQIVFRVKPAADGPDYRTNFIREIAPRLDVDDLFVADAVPYTEQQLQFEVMNGDTDKVNSQAIVVLFLLVNVFLG
;
A
#
# COMPACT_ATOMS: atom_id res chain seq x y z
N MET A 1 -58.59 12.57 -29.30
CA MET A 1 -57.54 12.24 -30.28
C MET A 1 -56.92 13.49 -30.98
N LYS A 2 -57.73 14.43 -31.49
CA LYS A 2 -57.21 15.67 -32.17
C LYS A 2 -56.34 16.55 -31.27
N PHE A 3 -56.63 16.67 -29.98
CA PHE A 3 -55.86 17.46 -29.00
C PHE A 3 -54.45 16.91 -28.76
N ILE A 4 -54.35 15.59 -28.64
CA ILE A 4 -53.02 14.91 -28.43
C ILE A 4 -52.17 15.08 -29.69
N LEU A 5 -52.73 14.94 -30.87
CA LEU A 5 -52.02 15.13 -32.14
C LEU A 5 -51.55 16.59 -32.36
N HIS A 6 -52.34 17.54 -31.91
CA HIS A 6 -51.99 18.97 -31.97
C HIS A 6 -50.84 19.28 -31.03
N ASN A 7 -50.88 18.78 -29.78
CA ASN A 7 -49.79 18.93 -28.81
C ASN A 7 -48.50 18.25 -29.28
N LEU A 8 -48.59 17.07 -29.85
CA LEU A 8 -47.44 16.36 -30.41
C LEU A 8 -46.84 17.16 -31.61
N ARG A 9 -47.66 17.76 -32.49
CA ARG A 9 -47.17 18.63 -33.56
C ARG A 9 -46.48 19.90 -33.03
N MET A 10 -47.07 20.51 -31.99
CA MET A 10 -46.46 21.68 -31.34
C MET A 10 -45.12 21.33 -30.68
N ILE A 11 -45.05 20.21 -29.99
CA ILE A 11 -43.83 19.68 -29.39
C ILE A 11 -42.80 19.41 -30.50
N TRP A 12 -43.19 18.77 -31.60
CA TRP A 12 -42.30 18.45 -32.71
C TRP A 12 -41.76 19.70 -33.43
N SER A 13 -42.60 20.73 -33.66
CA SER A 13 -42.12 21.99 -34.24
C SER A 13 -41.19 22.75 -33.31
N ARG A 14 -41.44 22.73 -32.00
CA ARG A 14 -40.56 23.33 -31.01
C ARG A 14 -39.27 22.54 -30.82
N LEU A 15 -39.32 21.22 -30.89
CA LEU A 15 -38.15 20.34 -30.90
C LEU A 15 -37.20 20.69 -32.08
N ARG A 16 -37.75 20.99 -33.23
CA ARG A 16 -36.91 21.36 -34.39
C ARG A 16 -36.24 22.73 -34.25
N SER A 17 -36.90 23.71 -33.60
CA SER A 17 -36.30 25.01 -33.30
C SER A 17 -35.40 25.01 -32.06
N ASN A 18 -35.71 24.16 -31.06
CA ASN A 18 -34.96 24.09 -29.81
C ASN A 18 -34.11 22.82 -29.72
N GLY A 19 -33.95 22.07 -30.81
CA GLY A 19 -33.20 20.79 -30.84
C GLY A 19 -31.74 20.95 -30.40
N TRP A 20 -31.16 22.12 -30.64
CA TRP A 20 -29.83 22.47 -30.17
C TRP A 20 -29.77 22.50 -28.62
N VAL A 21 -30.74 23.16 -27.98
CA VAL A 21 -30.82 23.25 -26.51
C VAL A 21 -30.99 21.87 -25.87
N LEU A 22 -31.82 21.02 -26.50
CA LEU A 22 -31.96 19.62 -26.02
C LEU A 22 -30.70 18.81 -26.20
N ALA A 23 -29.96 18.99 -27.30
CA ALA A 23 -28.68 18.34 -27.53
C ALA A 23 -27.63 18.77 -26.50
N GLU A 24 -27.60 20.10 -26.21
CA GLU A 24 -26.71 20.67 -25.19
C GLU A 24 -27.03 20.13 -23.78
N LEU A 25 -28.30 20.13 -23.38
CA LEU A 25 -28.73 19.58 -22.09
C LEU A 25 -28.43 18.10 -21.99
N PHE A 26 -28.62 17.33 -23.06
CA PHE A 26 -28.26 15.91 -23.09
C PHE A 26 -26.76 15.71 -22.93
N LEU A 27 -25.95 16.48 -23.61
CA LEU A 27 -24.47 16.43 -23.50
C LEU A 27 -24.01 16.77 -22.09
N VAL A 28 -24.54 17.84 -21.49
CA VAL A 28 -24.27 18.21 -20.09
C VAL A 28 -24.66 17.10 -19.13
N PHE A 29 -25.84 16.48 -19.34
CA PHE A 29 -26.28 15.37 -18.53
C PHE A 29 -25.34 14.17 -18.63
N VAL A 30 -24.90 13.80 -19.84
CA VAL A 30 -23.98 12.67 -20.05
C VAL A 30 -22.63 12.94 -19.39
N VAL A 31 -22.07 14.15 -19.55
CA VAL A 31 -20.82 14.54 -18.91
C VAL A 31 -20.94 14.51 -17.39
N MET A 32 -22.03 15.07 -16.87
CA MET A 32 -22.29 15.12 -15.43
C MET A 32 -22.47 13.71 -14.85
N TRP A 33 -23.18 12.84 -15.56
CA TRP A 33 -23.32 11.41 -15.19
C TRP A 33 -21.97 10.73 -15.09
N PHE A 34 -21.14 10.87 -16.13
CA PHE A 34 -19.80 10.27 -16.17
C PHE A 34 -18.90 10.77 -15.01
N LEU A 35 -18.94 12.07 -14.72
CA LEU A 35 -18.16 12.65 -13.62
C LEU A 35 -18.66 12.19 -12.26
N CYS A 36 -19.97 12.12 -12.05
CA CYS A 36 -20.55 11.63 -10.82
C CYS A 36 -20.23 10.14 -10.59
N ASP A 37 -20.30 9.32 -11.63
CA ASP A 37 -19.92 7.90 -11.59
C ASP A 37 -18.43 7.75 -11.27
N SER A 38 -17.57 8.51 -11.93
CA SER A 38 -16.12 8.52 -11.68
C SER A 38 -15.80 8.93 -10.25
N LEU A 39 -16.42 9.99 -9.72
CA LEU A 39 -16.24 10.40 -8.31
C LEU A 39 -16.78 9.34 -7.35
N GLY A 40 -17.91 8.71 -7.67
CA GLY A 40 -18.47 7.60 -6.92
C GLY A 40 -17.49 6.43 -6.82
N CYS A 41 -16.90 6.04 -7.95
CA CYS A 41 -15.89 4.99 -8.03
C CYS A 41 -14.63 5.36 -7.23
N LEU A 42 -14.14 6.59 -7.35
CA LEU A 42 -12.97 7.07 -6.58
C LEU A 42 -13.26 7.03 -5.08
N LYS A 43 -14.41 7.55 -4.66
CA LYS A 43 -14.84 7.54 -3.26
C LYS A 43 -14.99 6.10 -2.74
N TYR A 44 -15.65 5.22 -3.48
CA TYR A 44 -15.77 3.80 -3.14
C TYR A 44 -14.39 3.17 -2.97
N THR A 45 -13.48 3.41 -3.92
CA THR A 45 -12.12 2.87 -3.87
C THR A 45 -11.33 3.40 -2.68
N PHE A 46 -11.49 4.68 -2.34
CA PHE A 46 -10.82 5.30 -1.20
C PHE A 46 -11.24 4.67 0.14
N TYR A 47 -12.54 4.45 0.35
CA TYR A 47 -13.06 3.89 1.61
C TYR A 47 -12.98 2.37 1.71
N ARG A 48 -12.63 1.69 0.63
CA ARG A 48 -12.43 0.25 0.65
C ARG A 48 -11.27 -0.12 1.59
N PRO A 49 -11.42 -1.18 2.42
CA PRO A 49 -10.37 -1.60 3.36
C PRO A 49 -9.03 -1.81 2.67
N LEU A 50 -7.96 -1.35 3.29
CA LEU A 50 -6.58 -1.54 2.81
C LEU A 50 -6.06 -2.95 3.07
N GLY A 51 -6.66 -3.66 4.04
CA GLY A 51 -6.15 -4.93 4.57
C GLY A 51 -5.07 -4.78 5.63
N TYR A 52 -4.77 -3.54 6.02
CA TYR A 52 -3.83 -3.20 7.09
C TYR A 52 -4.26 -1.88 7.75
N ASN A 53 -3.70 -1.61 8.93
CA ASN A 53 -3.97 -0.41 9.72
C ASN A 53 -2.69 0.41 9.87
N ILE A 54 -2.77 1.70 9.57
CA ILE A 54 -1.68 2.68 9.67
C ILE A 54 -1.78 3.61 10.87
N ASP A 55 -2.88 3.53 11.66
CA ASP A 55 -3.01 4.32 12.86
C ASP A 55 -1.93 3.94 13.86
N HIS A 56 -1.33 4.92 14.51
CA HIS A 56 -0.23 4.72 15.46
C HIS A 56 1.04 4.10 14.85
N VAL A 57 1.18 4.10 13.51
CA VAL A 57 2.38 3.62 12.83
C VAL A 57 3.28 4.79 12.46
N TYR A 58 4.58 4.60 12.67
CA TYR A 58 5.63 5.56 12.39
C TYR A 58 6.72 4.92 11.55
N ARG A 59 7.36 5.73 10.72
CA ARG A 59 8.59 5.36 10.00
C ARG A 59 9.75 6.13 10.61
N LEU A 60 10.86 5.44 10.92
CA LEU A 60 12.10 6.09 11.32
C LEU A 60 12.77 6.75 10.12
N THR A 61 13.24 7.96 10.32
CA THR A 61 14.22 8.63 9.45
C THR A 61 15.57 8.46 10.08
N THR A 62 16.49 7.81 9.38
CA THR A 62 17.85 7.54 9.83
C THR A 62 18.85 8.27 8.96
N ILE A 63 19.97 8.67 9.55
CA ILE A 63 21.11 9.32 8.88
C ILE A 63 22.34 8.52 9.25
N ILE A 64 23.15 8.18 8.25
CA ILE A 64 24.45 7.54 8.47
C ILE A 64 25.54 8.62 8.33
N GLY A 65 26.34 8.78 9.38
CA GLY A 65 27.52 9.66 9.37
C GLY A 65 28.68 9.03 8.59
N GLY A 66 29.51 9.86 7.99
CA GLY A 66 30.48 9.38 7.00
C GLY A 66 31.93 9.30 7.45
N ALA A 67 32.32 9.63 8.72
CA ALA A 67 33.73 9.92 8.95
C ALA A 67 34.40 9.34 10.22
N THR A 68 33.65 8.81 11.17
CA THR A 68 34.18 8.41 12.49
C THR A 68 33.75 7.05 12.98
N SER A 69 33.21 6.24 12.09
CA SER A 69 32.61 4.96 12.46
C SER A 69 33.62 3.92 12.91
N ASP A 70 33.28 3.19 13.94
CA ASP A 70 33.90 1.92 14.25
C ASP A 70 33.77 0.99 13.02
N THR A 71 34.89 0.77 12.33
CA THR A 71 34.92 -0.05 11.10
C THR A 71 34.55 -1.50 11.31
N THR A 72 34.34 -1.92 12.56
CA THR A 72 33.95 -3.30 12.91
C THR A 72 32.46 -3.58 12.72
N LEU A 73 31.59 -2.53 12.75
CA LEU A 73 30.14 -2.68 12.58
C LEU A 73 29.72 -2.39 11.14
N THR A 74 29.00 -3.35 10.55
CA THR A 74 28.36 -3.12 9.27
C THR A 74 27.09 -2.27 9.44
N ASN A 75 26.62 -1.60 8.37
CA ASN A 75 25.36 -0.86 8.41
C ASN A 75 24.19 -1.79 8.76
N ALA A 76 24.21 -3.04 8.30
CA ALA A 76 23.23 -4.05 8.71
C ALA A 76 23.21 -4.24 10.23
N ASP A 77 24.38 -4.34 10.86
CA ASP A 77 24.48 -4.49 12.32
C ASP A 77 23.92 -3.29 13.07
N ARG A 78 24.19 -2.07 12.56
CA ARG A 78 23.65 -0.82 13.13
C ARG A 78 22.14 -0.78 13.08
N TYR A 79 21.54 -1.06 11.93
CA TYR A 79 20.09 -1.09 11.76
C TYR A 79 19.43 -2.17 12.63
N LEU A 80 20.02 -3.36 12.69
CA LEU A 80 19.52 -4.44 13.55
C LEU A 80 19.58 -4.10 15.04
N ARG A 81 20.65 -3.44 15.48
CA ARG A 81 20.78 -2.95 16.86
C ARG A 81 19.77 -1.84 17.17
N ALA A 82 19.58 -0.90 16.26
CA ALA A 82 18.58 0.16 16.39
C ALA A 82 17.16 -0.43 16.48
N LEU A 83 16.85 -1.42 15.62
CA LEU A 83 15.60 -2.15 15.67
C LEU A 83 15.38 -2.83 17.03
N LYS A 84 16.38 -3.56 17.54
CA LYS A 84 16.31 -4.23 18.85
C LYS A 84 16.12 -3.24 20.01
N LYS A 85 16.79 -2.10 19.99
CA LYS A 85 16.58 -1.03 20.97
C LYS A 85 15.15 -0.47 20.90
N LEU A 86 14.64 -0.27 19.68
CA LEU A 86 13.30 0.22 19.46
C LEU A 86 12.21 -0.75 19.96
N GLU A 87 12.40 -2.05 19.75
CA GLU A 87 11.52 -3.11 20.27
C GLU A 87 11.46 -3.15 21.80
N GLN A 88 12.51 -2.66 22.47
CA GLN A 88 12.59 -2.60 23.94
C GLN A 88 11.95 -1.33 24.52
N GLU A 89 11.61 -0.32 23.69
CA GLU A 89 10.98 0.90 24.18
C GLU A 89 9.56 0.64 24.68
N PRO A 90 9.22 1.09 25.91
CA PRO A 90 7.94 0.80 26.55
C PRO A 90 6.73 1.30 25.76
N SER A 91 6.87 2.37 24.97
CA SER A 91 5.83 2.97 24.15
C SER A 91 5.59 2.18 22.84
N VAL A 92 6.51 1.32 22.43
CA VAL A 92 6.43 0.57 21.19
C VAL A 92 5.66 -0.73 21.40
N GLU A 93 4.75 -1.03 20.48
CA GLU A 93 3.97 -2.28 20.44
C GLU A 93 4.63 -3.32 19.55
N ALA A 94 5.13 -2.91 18.38
CA ALA A 94 5.81 -3.76 17.41
C ALA A 94 6.73 -2.92 16.54
N ALA A 95 7.82 -3.51 16.05
CA ALA A 95 8.71 -2.88 15.08
C ALA A 95 9.16 -3.87 14.00
N ALA A 96 9.55 -3.36 12.84
CA ALA A 96 10.04 -4.15 11.73
C ALA A 96 11.04 -3.40 10.88
N LEU A 97 12.02 -4.12 10.33
CA LEU A 97 12.90 -3.68 9.27
C LEU A 97 12.38 -4.26 7.95
N CYS A 98 12.30 -3.44 6.93
CA CYS A 98 11.86 -3.84 5.60
C CYS A 98 12.70 -3.16 4.49
N TYR A 99 12.68 -3.74 3.29
CA TYR A 99 13.41 -3.26 2.14
C TYR A 99 12.45 -2.92 1.00
N TRP A 100 12.35 -1.64 0.61
CA TRP A 100 11.45 -1.18 -0.44
C TRP A 100 10.04 -1.76 -0.37
N SER A 101 9.61 -2.09 0.82
CA SER A 101 8.45 -2.95 1.04
C SER A 101 7.32 -2.24 1.77
N LEU A 102 7.45 -0.93 1.99
CA LEU A 102 6.39 -0.16 2.65
C LEU A 102 5.19 0.04 1.72
N PRO A 103 3.97 -0.12 2.23
CA PRO A 103 2.79 0.37 1.53
C PRO A 103 2.89 1.89 1.35
N MET A 104 2.20 2.44 0.36
CA MET A 104 2.20 3.89 0.10
C MET A 104 3.61 4.49 0.00
N HIS A 105 4.51 3.77 -0.62
CA HIS A 105 5.87 4.20 -0.91
C HIS A 105 6.16 4.04 -2.41
N GLY A 106 6.86 5.00 -3.00
CA GLY A 106 7.06 5.07 -4.46
C GLY A 106 7.91 3.94 -5.06
N SER A 107 8.69 3.23 -4.25
CA SER A 107 9.53 2.14 -4.73
C SER A 107 8.81 0.79 -4.67
N ASN A 108 8.99 0.01 -5.74
CA ASN A 108 8.38 -1.30 -5.86
C ASN A 108 9.38 -2.28 -6.48
N SER A 109 9.49 -3.45 -5.87
CA SER A 109 10.19 -4.58 -6.44
C SER A 109 9.19 -5.66 -6.83
N TYR A 110 9.42 -6.33 -7.95
CA TYR A 110 8.53 -7.37 -8.47
C TYR A 110 9.29 -8.65 -8.74
N SER A 111 8.64 -9.77 -8.55
CA SER A 111 9.11 -11.09 -8.96
C SER A 111 7.97 -11.91 -9.53
N SER A 112 8.32 -12.94 -10.29
CA SER A 112 7.36 -13.89 -10.82
C SER A 112 7.63 -15.27 -10.22
N LEU A 113 6.60 -15.87 -9.65
CA LEU A 113 6.58 -17.25 -9.25
C LEU A 113 5.67 -18.04 -10.18
N ALA A 114 5.99 -19.32 -10.42
CA ALA A 114 5.23 -20.20 -11.26
C ALA A 114 4.78 -21.45 -10.49
N ALA A 115 3.53 -21.86 -10.70
CA ALA A 115 3.05 -23.18 -10.35
C ALA A 115 3.18 -24.10 -11.58
N GLN A 116 3.68 -25.32 -11.38
CA GLN A 116 3.90 -26.29 -12.47
C GLN A 116 4.70 -25.70 -13.65
N ASP A 117 5.68 -24.83 -13.35
CA ASP A 117 6.61 -24.16 -14.29
C ASP A 117 5.96 -23.30 -15.40
N THR A 118 4.66 -23.36 -15.56
CA THR A 118 3.94 -22.71 -16.67
C THR A 118 2.96 -21.64 -16.22
N ILE A 119 2.40 -21.76 -15.02
CA ILE A 119 1.37 -20.83 -14.51
C ILE A 119 2.03 -19.75 -13.67
N GLY A 120 2.60 -18.76 -14.35
CA GLY A 120 3.30 -17.64 -13.72
C GLY A 120 2.36 -16.56 -13.17
N VAL A 121 2.67 -16.06 -11.98
CA VAL A 121 2.07 -14.85 -11.39
C VAL A 121 3.19 -13.86 -11.08
N ASN A 122 3.09 -12.67 -11.64
CA ASN A 122 3.96 -11.56 -11.29
C ASN A 122 3.34 -10.80 -10.12
N ALA A 123 4.12 -10.56 -9.06
CA ALA A 123 3.67 -9.93 -7.85
C ALA A 123 4.75 -9.01 -7.27
N ARG A 124 4.29 -8.02 -6.49
CA ARG A 124 5.18 -7.15 -5.71
C ARG A 124 5.85 -7.98 -4.61
N ILE A 125 7.14 -7.76 -4.41
CA ILE A 125 7.90 -8.38 -3.33
C ILE A 125 7.80 -7.50 -2.08
N ILE A 126 7.58 -8.14 -0.94
CA ILE A 126 7.63 -7.54 0.39
C ILE A 126 8.69 -8.29 1.20
N ASN A 127 9.86 -7.66 1.35
CA ASN A 127 10.98 -8.21 2.11
C ASN A 127 11.02 -7.56 3.49
N THR A 128 10.83 -8.34 4.55
CA THR A 128 10.66 -7.77 5.88
C THR A 128 10.96 -8.74 7.01
N THR A 129 11.21 -8.22 8.21
CA THR A 129 11.29 -9.02 9.42
C THR A 129 9.90 -9.45 9.91
N GLY A 130 9.84 -10.43 10.80
CA GLY A 130 8.60 -11.02 11.31
C GLY A 130 7.62 -10.03 11.96
N GLY A 131 8.11 -8.93 12.53
CA GLY A 131 7.29 -7.90 13.18
C GLY A 131 6.36 -7.11 12.25
N TYR A 132 6.59 -7.14 10.95
CA TYR A 132 5.85 -6.33 9.96
C TYR A 132 4.33 -6.54 10.00
N ILE A 133 3.89 -7.78 10.14
CA ILE A 133 2.47 -8.13 10.22
C ILE A 133 1.81 -7.46 11.45
N ASN A 134 2.52 -7.45 12.58
CA ASN A 134 2.04 -6.83 13.82
C ASN A 134 2.05 -5.30 13.72
N VAL A 135 3.09 -4.71 13.11
CA VAL A 135 3.16 -3.25 12.88
C VAL A 135 1.94 -2.77 12.11
N PHE A 136 1.57 -3.46 11.04
CA PHE A 136 0.45 -3.08 10.18
C PHE A 136 -0.87 -3.75 10.55
N ARG A 137 -0.90 -4.59 11.60
CA ARG A 137 -2.08 -5.39 12.01
C ARG A 137 -2.73 -6.08 10.82
N MET A 138 -1.91 -6.74 10.02
CA MET A 138 -2.38 -7.52 8.88
C MET A 138 -2.97 -8.85 9.35
N SER A 139 -3.97 -9.33 8.61
CA SER A 139 -4.47 -10.70 8.81
C SER A 139 -3.54 -11.67 8.11
N ASP A 140 -3.02 -12.64 8.83
CA ASP A 140 -2.27 -13.78 8.30
C ASP A 140 -2.99 -15.11 8.65
N ASP A 141 -2.46 -16.22 8.14
CA ASP A 141 -3.00 -17.53 8.40
C ASP A 141 -2.71 -17.96 9.85
N PRO A 142 -3.73 -18.16 10.70
CA PRO A 142 -3.50 -18.56 12.10
C PRO A 142 -2.80 -19.90 12.27
N GLN A 143 -2.88 -20.79 11.26
CA GLN A 143 -2.23 -22.10 11.28
C GLN A 143 -0.79 -22.05 10.77
N ARG A 144 -0.45 -20.98 10.00
CA ARG A 144 0.86 -20.74 9.41
C ARG A 144 1.21 -19.25 9.53
N PRO A 145 1.45 -18.75 10.75
CA PRO A 145 1.68 -17.32 10.97
C PRO A 145 3.00 -16.88 10.34
N PHE A 146 3.04 -15.65 9.82
CA PHE A 146 4.22 -15.11 9.14
C PHE A 146 5.49 -15.16 9.98
N VAL A 147 5.37 -14.93 11.27
CA VAL A 147 6.50 -14.95 12.20
C VAL A 147 7.17 -16.32 12.30
N GLU A 148 6.45 -17.39 12.03
CA GLU A 148 6.94 -18.78 12.04
C GLU A 148 7.42 -19.26 10.66
N THR A 149 7.11 -18.53 9.59
CA THR A 149 7.59 -18.87 8.24
C THR A 149 9.13 -18.87 8.23
N PRO A 150 9.78 -19.93 7.71
CA PRO A 150 11.24 -19.96 7.61
C PRO A 150 11.76 -18.75 6.84
N SER A 151 12.88 -18.20 7.31
CA SER A 151 13.53 -17.08 6.62
C SER A 151 14.15 -17.53 5.31
N GLY A 152 14.09 -16.68 4.29
CA GLY A 152 14.76 -16.92 3.00
C GLY A 152 13.87 -16.68 1.79
N TRP A 153 14.51 -16.68 0.64
CA TRP A 153 13.85 -16.48 -0.65
C TRP A 153 13.14 -17.76 -1.17
N ASP A 154 13.32 -18.86 -0.47
CA ASP A 154 12.72 -20.15 -0.82
C ASP A 154 11.44 -20.41 0.00
N ASN A 155 11.04 -19.46 0.83
CA ASN A 155 9.82 -19.50 1.60
C ASN A 155 9.02 -18.22 1.41
N VAL A 156 7.78 -18.35 0.94
CA VAL A 156 6.93 -17.21 0.59
C VAL A 156 5.55 -17.32 1.21
N MET A 157 5.00 -16.20 1.70
CA MET A 157 3.57 -16.10 1.94
C MET A 157 2.92 -15.30 0.83
N LEU A 158 1.76 -15.76 0.39
CA LEU A 158 1.00 -15.15 -0.70
C LEU A 158 -0.05 -14.19 -0.13
N SER A 159 -0.16 -12.97 -0.69
CA SER A 159 -1.36 -12.18 -0.45
C SER A 159 -2.59 -12.87 -1.03
N GLN A 160 -3.79 -12.57 -0.52
CA GLN A 160 -5.05 -13.11 -1.06
C GLN A 160 -5.12 -12.90 -2.58
N ALA A 161 -4.77 -11.71 -3.07
CA ALA A 161 -4.80 -11.43 -4.51
C ALA A 161 -3.81 -12.28 -5.33
N ALA A 162 -2.64 -12.63 -4.76
CA ALA A 162 -1.70 -13.52 -5.42
C ALA A 162 -2.24 -14.96 -5.47
N PHE A 163 -2.79 -15.44 -4.36
CA PHE A 163 -3.43 -16.74 -4.26
C PHE A 163 -4.60 -16.88 -5.25
N ASP A 164 -5.49 -15.90 -5.30
CA ASP A 164 -6.65 -15.89 -6.22
C ASP A 164 -6.21 -15.88 -7.69
N ARG A 165 -5.10 -15.22 -8.02
CA ARG A 165 -4.56 -15.23 -9.39
C ARG A 165 -4.04 -16.61 -9.79
N PHE A 166 -3.41 -17.35 -8.87
CA PHE A 166 -3.04 -18.74 -9.12
C PHE A 166 -4.28 -19.61 -9.27
N GLN A 167 -5.24 -19.51 -8.35
CA GLN A 167 -6.48 -20.30 -8.42
C GLN A 167 -7.30 -20.04 -9.69
N LYS A 168 -7.35 -18.79 -10.16
CA LYS A 168 -8.06 -18.45 -11.41
C LYS A 168 -7.48 -19.18 -12.62
N ARG A 169 -6.17 -19.45 -12.63
CA ARG A 169 -5.47 -20.14 -13.73
C ARG A 169 -5.33 -21.64 -13.49
N MET A 170 -5.36 -22.06 -12.25
CA MET A 170 -5.24 -23.43 -11.79
C MET A 170 -6.23 -23.67 -10.64
N PRO A 171 -7.46 -24.11 -10.92
CA PRO A 171 -8.49 -24.31 -9.89
C PRO A 171 -8.10 -25.27 -8.75
N THR A 172 -7.16 -26.18 -8.99
CA THR A 172 -6.60 -27.11 -8.01
C THR A 172 -5.47 -26.52 -7.16
N PHE A 173 -5.12 -25.24 -7.36
CA PHE A 173 -4.04 -24.59 -6.63
C PHE A 173 -4.37 -24.52 -5.13
N SER A 174 -3.44 -24.93 -4.30
CA SER A 174 -3.51 -24.90 -2.84
C SER A 174 -2.21 -24.38 -2.23
N LEU A 175 -2.18 -24.14 -0.92
CA LEU A 175 -0.96 -23.75 -0.21
C LEU A 175 0.12 -24.83 -0.19
N ASP A 176 -0.21 -26.07 -0.53
CA ASP A 176 0.73 -27.18 -0.62
C ASP A 176 1.27 -27.37 -2.06
N THR A 177 0.77 -26.59 -3.03
CA THR A 177 1.26 -26.62 -4.42
C THR A 177 2.67 -26.03 -4.46
N PRO A 178 3.69 -26.76 -4.91
CA PRO A 178 5.04 -26.22 -5.01
C PRO A 178 5.10 -25.08 -6.04
N LEU A 179 5.86 -24.04 -5.71
CA LEU A 179 6.17 -22.94 -6.63
C LEU A 179 7.63 -23.02 -7.06
N SER A 180 7.93 -22.47 -8.20
CA SER A 180 9.28 -22.24 -8.71
C SER A 180 9.47 -20.75 -9.04
N LYS A 181 10.72 -20.28 -9.09
CA LYS A 181 11.01 -18.97 -9.69
C LYS A 181 10.74 -19.08 -11.19
N TYR A 182 9.99 -18.12 -11.74
CA TYR A 182 9.64 -18.16 -13.17
C TYR A 182 10.91 -18.18 -14.04
N GLY A 183 11.00 -19.19 -14.90
CA GLY A 183 12.18 -19.42 -15.75
C GLY A 183 13.27 -20.29 -15.11
N ASP A 184 13.10 -20.72 -13.86
CA ASP A 184 14.02 -21.63 -13.17
C ASP A 184 13.23 -22.75 -12.47
N SER A 185 12.96 -23.81 -13.21
CA SER A 185 12.22 -25.00 -12.72
C SER A 185 12.99 -25.80 -11.66
N THR A 186 14.26 -25.52 -11.45
CA THR A 186 15.06 -26.20 -10.44
C THR A 186 14.93 -25.56 -9.04
N SER A 187 14.46 -24.30 -8.99
CA SER A 187 14.23 -23.59 -7.74
C SER A 187 12.87 -23.97 -7.15
N VAL A 188 12.86 -24.59 -6.00
CA VAL A 188 11.63 -24.89 -5.25
C VAL A 188 11.37 -23.77 -4.23
N VAL A 189 10.19 -23.16 -4.31
CA VAL A 189 9.73 -22.16 -3.35
C VAL A 189 8.55 -22.73 -2.56
N THR A 190 8.72 -22.85 -1.26
CA THR A 190 7.70 -23.35 -0.35
C THR A 190 6.74 -22.25 0.06
N GLN A 191 5.45 -22.55 0.08
CA GLN A 191 4.45 -21.61 0.57
C GLN A 191 4.36 -21.72 2.09
N GLY A 192 4.64 -20.61 2.81
CA GLY A 192 4.53 -20.51 4.25
C GLY A 192 3.09 -20.39 4.74
N GLY A 193 2.22 -19.80 3.91
CA GLY A 193 0.83 -19.50 4.25
C GLY A 193 0.26 -18.38 3.41
N LYS A 194 -0.83 -17.76 3.89
CA LYS A 194 -1.56 -16.71 3.19
C LYS A 194 -1.71 -15.47 4.07
N ILE A 195 -1.48 -14.30 3.49
CA ILE A 195 -1.79 -13.00 4.08
C ILE A 195 -3.11 -12.51 3.46
N GLY A 196 -3.97 -11.90 4.25
CA GLY A 196 -5.25 -11.37 3.83
C GLY A 196 -5.17 -10.37 2.68
N ALA A 197 -6.25 -9.65 2.42
CA ALA A 197 -6.28 -8.62 1.40
C ALA A 197 -5.19 -7.57 1.69
N PHE A 198 -4.48 -7.14 0.65
CA PHE A 198 -3.44 -6.13 0.75
C PHE A 198 -3.51 -5.19 -0.44
N ARG A 199 -3.67 -3.91 -0.18
CA ARG A 199 -3.66 -2.85 -1.19
C ARG A 199 -2.45 -1.96 -0.98
N THR A 200 -1.71 -1.70 -2.01
CA THR A 200 -0.49 -0.88 -1.92
C THR A 200 -0.78 0.59 -1.61
N TYR A 201 -1.95 1.10 -1.98
CA TYR A 201 -2.43 2.46 -1.69
C TYR A 201 -3.96 2.56 -1.85
N ARG A 202 -4.56 3.65 -1.34
CA ARG A 202 -6.02 3.79 -1.23
C ARG A 202 -6.76 3.73 -2.56
N TYR A 203 -6.21 4.31 -3.62
CA TYR A 203 -6.84 4.32 -4.96
C TYR A 203 -6.43 3.13 -5.84
N GLY A 204 -5.54 2.26 -5.35
CA GLY A 204 -5.10 1.07 -6.07
C GLY A 204 -6.06 -0.10 -5.98
N SER A 205 -5.92 -1.04 -6.89
CA SER A 205 -6.54 -2.35 -6.79
C SER A 205 -5.80 -3.25 -5.80
N ASP A 206 -6.42 -4.38 -5.43
CA ASP A 206 -5.73 -5.44 -4.70
C ASP A 206 -4.59 -5.96 -5.57
N ALA A 207 -3.36 -5.70 -5.13
CA ALA A 207 -2.17 -6.12 -5.83
C ALA A 207 -1.71 -7.49 -5.32
N PRO A 208 -1.30 -8.39 -6.21
CA PRO A 208 -0.63 -9.60 -5.77
C PRO A 208 0.69 -9.24 -5.13
N CYS A 209 0.95 -9.79 -3.95
CA CYS A 209 2.19 -9.59 -3.22
C CYS A 209 2.74 -10.93 -2.73
N PHE A 210 4.06 -11.03 -2.74
CA PHE A 210 4.85 -12.11 -2.18
C PHE A 210 5.60 -11.59 -0.97
N PHE A 211 5.34 -12.15 0.20
CA PHE A 211 5.98 -11.75 1.45
C PHE A 211 7.10 -12.72 1.79
N TYR A 212 8.31 -12.21 1.90
CA TYR A 212 9.50 -12.96 2.29
C TYR A 212 9.95 -12.50 3.67
N ARG A 213 10.05 -13.45 4.58
CA ARG A 213 10.59 -13.17 5.90
C ARG A 213 12.11 -13.18 5.87
N MET A 214 12.72 -12.15 6.44
CA MET A 214 14.17 -12.02 6.57
C MET A 214 14.58 -12.14 8.04
N ASP A 215 15.58 -12.97 8.31
CA ASP A 215 16.30 -13.01 9.58
C ASP A 215 17.55 -12.12 9.54
N GLU A 216 18.25 -12.05 10.68
CA GLU A 216 19.46 -11.26 10.81
C GLU A 216 20.56 -11.68 9.80
N ASN A 217 20.69 -12.98 9.53
CA ASN A 217 21.72 -13.49 8.61
C ASN A 217 21.44 -13.10 7.15
N LEU A 218 20.18 -13.16 6.74
CA LEU A 218 19.77 -12.75 5.41
C LEU A 218 19.90 -11.24 5.23
N ILE A 219 19.51 -10.48 6.27
CA ILE A 219 19.70 -9.03 6.30
C ILE A 219 21.17 -8.69 6.14
N LYS A 220 22.06 -9.25 6.93
CA LYS A 220 23.51 -8.97 6.85
C LYS A 220 24.11 -9.27 5.49
N ARG A 221 23.63 -10.31 4.80
CA ARG A 221 24.15 -10.71 3.49
C ARG A 221 23.67 -9.82 2.34
N HIS A 222 22.48 -9.26 2.45
CA HIS A 222 21.81 -8.54 1.36
C HIS A 222 21.46 -7.10 1.72
N PHE A 223 22.10 -6.55 2.77
CA PHE A 223 21.81 -5.21 3.25
C PHE A 223 22.22 -4.14 2.22
N THR A 224 21.32 -3.19 2.01
CA THR A 224 21.56 -1.99 1.22
C THR A 224 20.92 -0.81 1.94
N ASP A 225 21.73 0.16 2.34
CA ASP A 225 21.30 1.30 3.17
C ASP A 225 20.16 2.10 2.56
N GLU A 226 20.22 2.35 1.27
CA GLU A 226 19.25 3.16 0.54
C GLU A 226 17.83 2.60 0.63
N TRP A 227 17.68 1.30 0.91
CA TRP A 227 16.40 0.59 0.82
C TRP A 227 15.89 0.10 2.16
N ALA A 228 16.74 0.16 3.17
CA ALA A 228 16.40 -0.27 4.52
C ALA A 228 15.51 0.77 5.21
N GLN A 229 14.40 0.33 5.74
CA GLN A 229 13.42 1.19 6.42
C GLN A 229 12.94 0.51 7.69
N ILE A 230 12.99 1.23 8.81
CA ILE A 230 12.41 0.76 10.07
C ILE A 230 11.05 1.41 10.23
N VAL A 231 10.06 0.57 10.50
CA VAL A 231 8.70 0.99 10.84
C VAL A 231 8.29 0.40 12.17
N PHE A 232 7.48 1.12 12.91
CA PHE A 232 7.02 0.66 14.21
C PHE A 232 5.63 1.16 14.53
N ARG A 233 4.95 0.44 15.39
CA ARG A 233 3.65 0.79 15.95
C ARG A 233 3.82 1.23 17.39
N VAL A 234 3.20 2.33 17.72
CA VAL A 234 3.12 2.87 19.07
C VAL A 234 1.86 2.34 19.75
N LYS A 235 1.95 2.07 21.05
CA LYS A 235 0.79 1.73 21.86
C LYS A 235 -0.19 2.91 21.88
N PRO A 236 -1.50 2.72 21.62
CA PRO A 236 -2.45 3.82 21.55
C PRO A 236 -2.44 4.77 22.76
N ALA A 237 -2.19 4.23 23.95
CA ALA A 237 -2.11 5.04 25.17
C ALA A 237 -0.88 5.97 25.23
N ALA A 238 0.15 5.69 24.46
CA ALA A 238 1.37 6.50 24.38
C ALA A 238 1.39 7.46 23.17
N ASP A 239 0.51 7.25 22.21
CA ASP A 239 0.46 8.03 20.95
C ASP A 239 -0.41 9.27 21.12
N GLY A 240 0.19 10.33 21.69
CA GLY A 240 -0.44 11.65 21.84
C GLY A 240 0.09 12.67 20.81
N PRO A 241 -0.49 13.89 20.81
CA PRO A 241 -0.08 14.96 19.88
C PRO A 241 1.41 15.30 19.95
N ASP A 242 2.03 15.14 21.11
CA ASP A 242 3.44 15.47 21.35
C ASP A 242 4.38 14.27 21.20
N TYR A 243 3.84 13.08 20.81
CA TYR A 243 4.66 11.87 20.74
C TYR A 243 5.90 12.03 19.86
N ARG A 244 5.76 12.57 18.64
CA ARG A 244 6.89 12.81 17.73
C ARG A 244 7.96 13.73 18.35
N THR A 245 7.55 14.82 18.98
CA THR A 245 8.48 15.76 19.65
C THR A 245 9.20 15.10 20.81
N ASN A 246 8.48 14.35 21.63
CA ASN A 246 9.05 13.60 22.74
C ASN A 246 9.95 12.46 22.26
N PHE A 247 9.57 11.80 21.19
CA PHE A 247 10.39 10.76 20.55
C PHE A 247 11.75 11.31 20.11
N ILE A 248 11.78 12.43 19.38
CA ILE A 248 13.03 13.06 18.91
C ILE A 248 13.91 13.48 20.08
N ARG A 249 13.30 14.04 21.14
CA ARG A 249 14.05 14.53 22.28
C ARG A 249 14.59 13.44 23.21
N GLU A 250 13.82 12.39 23.46
CA GLU A 250 14.08 11.46 24.54
C GLU A 250 14.39 10.04 24.05
N ILE A 251 13.77 9.58 22.96
CA ILE A 251 13.89 8.21 22.49
C ILE A 251 14.97 8.11 21.40
N ALA A 252 14.93 8.97 20.40
CA ALA A 252 15.83 8.90 19.25
C ALA A 252 17.31 8.84 19.65
N PRO A 253 17.84 9.66 20.58
CA PRO A 253 19.24 9.58 21.00
C PRO A 253 19.64 8.24 21.64
N ARG A 254 18.67 7.52 22.22
CA ARG A 254 18.91 6.18 22.80
C ARG A 254 18.97 5.09 21.74
N LEU A 255 18.33 5.33 20.59
CA LEU A 255 18.33 4.41 19.46
C LEU A 255 19.58 4.51 18.60
N ASP A 256 20.32 5.60 18.70
CA ASP A 256 21.56 5.80 17.95
C ASP A 256 22.53 4.64 18.18
N VAL A 257 23.17 4.21 17.10
CA VAL A 257 24.15 3.12 17.10
C VAL A 257 25.35 3.53 16.26
N ASP A 258 26.45 3.81 16.91
CA ASP A 258 27.69 4.25 16.29
C ASP A 258 27.42 5.52 15.42
N ASP A 259 27.63 5.49 14.12
CA ASP A 259 27.33 6.59 13.21
C ASP A 259 25.95 6.53 12.56
N LEU A 260 25.08 5.61 12.99
CA LEU A 260 23.65 5.60 12.64
C LEU A 260 22.88 6.46 13.64
N PHE A 261 22.36 7.58 13.18
CA PHE A 261 21.56 8.51 13.97
C PHE A 261 20.08 8.41 13.58
N VAL A 262 19.22 8.41 14.59
CA VAL A 262 17.76 8.49 14.39
C VAL A 262 17.35 9.95 14.43
N ALA A 263 16.98 10.49 13.28
CA ALA A 263 16.65 11.90 13.14
C ALA A 263 15.18 12.22 13.43
N ASP A 264 14.26 11.31 13.10
CA ASP A 264 12.83 11.57 13.21
C ASP A 264 12.00 10.28 13.24
N ALA A 265 10.76 10.39 13.74
CA ALA A 265 9.69 9.41 13.63
C ALA A 265 8.51 10.04 12.88
N VAL A 266 8.43 9.79 11.59
CA VAL A 266 7.38 10.36 10.73
C VAL A 266 6.11 9.53 10.84
N PRO A 267 4.95 10.13 11.23
CA PRO A 267 3.68 9.43 11.23
C PRO A 267 3.35 8.85 9.86
N TYR A 268 2.87 7.63 9.81
CA TYR A 268 2.59 6.96 8.54
C TYR A 268 1.44 7.62 7.75
N THR A 269 0.57 8.34 8.43
CA THR A 269 -0.46 9.19 7.82
C THR A 269 0.12 10.33 6.98
N GLU A 270 1.26 10.94 7.41
CA GLU A 270 1.98 11.92 6.59
C GLU A 270 2.59 11.26 5.35
N GLN A 271 3.15 10.07 5.49
CA GLN A 271 3.69 9.29 4.36
C GLN A 271 2.58 8.97 3.35
N GLN A 272 1.39 8.60 3.82
CA GLN A 272 0.23 8.39 2.96
C GLN A 272 -0.13 9.65 2.19
N LEU A 273 -0.26 10.78 2.88
CA LEU A 273 -0.63 12.05 2.26
C LEU A 273 0.40 12.47 1.20
N GLN A 274 1.69 12.39 1.53
CA GLN A 274 2.77 12.68 0.57
C GLN A 274 2.67 11.80 -0.67
N PHE A 275 2.41 10.51 -0.50
CA PHE A 275 2.28 9.57 -1.60
C PHE A 275 1.05 9.87 -2.49
N GLU A 276 -0.10 10.20 -1.89
CA GLU A 276 -1.32 10.58 -2.61
C GLU A 276 -1.13 11.89 -3.40
N VAL A 277 -0.41 12.87 -2.84
CA VAL A 277 -0.06 14.11 -3.54
C VAL A 277 0.90 13.83 -4.70
N MET A 278 1.96 13.06 -4.47
CA MET A 278 2.95 12.72 -5.52
C MET A 278 2.33 11.96 -6.69
N ASN A 279 1.35 11.10 -6.45
CA ASN A 279 0.64 10.37 -7.50
C ASN A 279 -0.43 11.22 -8.22
N GLY A 280 -0.70 12.44 -7.74
CA GLY A 280 -1.74 13.31 -8.29
C GLY A 280 -3.16 12.79 -8.03
N ASP A 281 -3.36 11.87 -7.09
CA ASP A 281 -4.69 11.33 -6.80
C ASP A 281 -5.58 12.39 -6.16
N THR A 282 -5.03 13.21 -5.28
CA THR A 282 -5.72 14.38 -4.68
C THR A 282 -6.15 15.39 -5.75
N ASP A 283 -5.28 15.68 -6.72
CA ASP A 283 -5.57 16.62 -7.80
C ASP A 283 -6.66 16.09 -8.74
N LYS A 284 -6.68 14.79 -9.02
CA LYS A 284 -7.75 14.15 -9.82
C LYS A 284 -9.11 14.29 -9.12
N VAL A 285 -9.18 14.01 -7.83
CA VAL A 285 -10.44 14.14 -7.07
C VAL A 285 -10.91 15.58 -7.02
N ASN A 286 -10.01 16.51 -6.70
CA ASN A 286 -10.34 17.93 -6.62
C ASN A 286 -10.77 18.51 -7.97
N SER A 287 -10.06 18.20 -9.05
CA SER A 287 -10.41 18.70 -10.38
C SER A 287 -11.76 18.17 -10.85
N GLN A 288 -12.08 16.90 -10.63
CA GLN A 288 -13.38 16.34 -10.97
C GLN A 288 -14.51 16.98 -10.13
N ALA A 289 -14.29 17.17 -8.82
CA ALA A 289 -15.26 17.83 -7.96
C ALA A 289 -15.56 19.28 -8.38
N ILE A 290 -14.52 20.03 -8.75
CA ILE A 290 -14.67 21.41 -9.27
C ILE A 290 -15.49 21.43 -10.57
N VAL A 291 -15.20 20.51 -11.51
CA VAL A 291 -15.95 20.44 -12.77
C VAL A 291 -17.41 20.07 -12.52
N VAL A 292 -17.71 19.12 -11.63
CA VAL A 292 -19.09 18.77 -11.24
C VAL A 292 -19.79 19.99 -10.64
N LEU A 293 -19.15 20.70 -9.71
CA LEU A 293 -19.70 21.91 -9.10
C LEU A 293 -20.00 22.97 -10.14
N PHE A 294 -19.05 23.23 -11.06
CA PHE A 294 -19.21 24.19 -12.15
C PHE A 294 -20.41 23.84 -13.05
N LEU A 295 -20.54 22.57 -13.44
CA LEU A 295 -21.68 22.13 -14.26
C LEU A 295 -23.00 22.26 -13.51
N LEU A 296 -23.06 21.92 -12.22
CA LEU A 296 -24.26 22.10 -11.41
C LEU A 296 -24.67 23.58 -11.34
N VAL A 297 -23.71 24.48 -11.08
CA VAL A 297 -23.97 25.93 -11.05
C VAL A 297 -24.53 26.43 -12.38
N ASN A 298 -23.98 25.98 -13.52
CA ASN A 298 -24.49 26.36 -14.84
C ASN A 298 -25.91 25.82 -15.09
N VAL A 299 -26.24 24.62 -14.66
CA VAL A 299 -27.60 24.08 -14.78
C VAL A 299 -28.62 24.84 -13.94
N PHE A 300 -28.23 25.40 -12.79
CA PHE A 300 -29.12 26.17 -11.93
C PHE A 300 -29.24 27.65 -12.31
N LEU A 301 -28.25 28.19 -13.01
CA LEU A 301 -28.25 29.63 -13.45
C LEU A 301 -28.78 29.83 -14.87
N GLY A 302 -28.83 28.80 -15.71
CA GLY A 302 -29.36 28.85 -17.08
C GLY A 302 -30.78 28.38 -17.16
#